data_302ffd2377843eee134a07232a732ed1
#
_entry.id   302ffd2377843eee134a07232a732ed1
#
_cell.length_a   1.000
_cell.length_b   1.000
_cell.length_c   1.000
_cell.angle_alpha   90.00
_cell.angle_beta   90.00
_cell.angle_gamma   90.00
#
_symmetry.space_group_name_H-M   'P 1'
#
loop_
_entity.id
_entity.type
_entity.pdbx_description
1 polymer ?
#
loop_
_entity_poly.entity_id
_entity_poly.type
_entity_poly.pdbx_seq_one_letter_code
_entity_poly.pdbx_strand_id
1 'polypeptide(L)'
;RLVPITRDIAEAPDVRDFVERYRQTLERELDQPVGRAEVPLDGREREVRSRETNLGDFVTDVMRERLGADLALLNGGAIRGNRLLPEGPITRRDLRQFLPFGNVLVLVEVRGAALGLALERAVSAYPRPAGAFLQVSGLHFRFDPSRSPGERVLDVTVRGRPLDPARAYTVALPDFLARGGDGYAMFGAARVLVPAPHGPGLVETLLDAVERRRS
;
A
#
# COMPACT_ATOMS: atom_id res chain seq x y z
N ARG A 1 -26.37 -32.33 -8.18
CA ARG A 1 -26.43 -32.58 -6.72
C ARG A 1 -25.17 -31.99 -6.10
N LEU A 2 -25.33 -31.05 -5.16
CA LEU A 2 -24.22 -30.53 -4.38
C LEU A 2 -23.88 -31.55 -3.28
N VAL A 3 -22.61 -31.93 -3.19
CA VAL A 3 -22.09 -32.78 -2.11
C VAL A 3 -21.30 -31.86 -1.16
N PRO A 4 -21.74 -31.67 0.09
CA PRO A 4 -20.96 -30.89 1.05
C PRO A 4 -19.64 -31.61 1.37
N ILE A 5 -18.55 -30.88 1.34
CA ILE A 5 -17.24 -31.38 1.79
C ILE A 5 -17.15 -31.13 3.30
N THR A 6 -17.25 -32.20 4.06
CA THR A 6 -17.23 -32.19 5.54
C THR A 6 -15.94 -32.84 6.06
N ARG A 7 -15.64 -32.69 7.34
CA ARG A 7 -14.40 -33.19 7.96
C ARG A 7 -14.27 -34.72 7.97
N ASP A 8 -15.36 -35.43 7.73
CA ASP A 8 -15.42 -36.90 7.64
C ASP A 8 -15.04 -37.44 6.25
N ILE A 9 -14.89 -36.55 5.27
CA ILE A 9 -14.34 -36.93 3.95
C ILE A 9 -12.83 -37.05 4.10
N ALA A 10 -12.30 -38.25 3.94
CA ALA A 10 -10.86 -38.48 4.03
C ALA A 10 -10.13 -37.77 2.88
N GLU A 11 -9.03 -37.12 3.22
CA GLU A 11 -8.13 -36.54 2.21
C GLU A 11 -7.47 -37.66 1.38
N ALA A 12 -7.32 -37.44 0.07
CA ALA A 12 -6.56 -38.33 -0.78
C ALA A 12 -5.06 -38.27 -0.35
N PRO A 13 -4.45 -39.40 0.02
CA PRO A 13 -3.10 -39.41 0.63
C PRO A 13 -2.02 -38.80 -0.28
N ASP A 14 -2.09 -39.08 -1.58
CA ASP A 14 -1.17 -38.56 -2.60
C ASP A 14 -1.27 -37.01 -2.74
N VAL A 15 -2.49 -36.49 -2.70
CA VAL A 15 -2.76 -35.03 -2.72
C VAL A 15 -2.27 -34.36 -1.41
N ARG A 16 -2.55 -34.98 -0.26
CA ARG A 16 -2.08 -34.49 1.03
C ARG A 16 -0.55 -34.44 1.06
N ASP A 17 0.13 -35.49 0.65
CA ASP A 17 1.59 -35.56 0.66
C ASP A 17 2.24 -34.60 -0.33
N PHE A 18 1.58 -34.35 -1.47
CA PHE A 18 2.00 -33.31 -2.41
C PHE A 18 1.86 -31.90 -1.81
N VAL A 19 0.70 -31.58 -1.23
CA VAL A 19 0.44 -30.29 -0.58
C VAL A 19 1.41 -30.05 0.57
N GLU A 20 1.67 -31.07 1.40
CA GLU A 20 2.57 -30.95 2.54
C GLU A 20 4.02 -30.66 2.12
N ARG A 21 4.54 -31.33 1.08
CA ARG A 21 5.87 -31.05 0.53
C ARG A 21 5.97 -29.63 -0.02
N TYR A 22 4.93 -29.18 -0.71
CA TYR A 22 4.89 -27.84 -1.27
C TYR A 22 4.81 -26.79 -0.16
N ARG A 23 4.00 -27.04 0.88
CA ARG A 23 3.87 -26.18 2.07
C ARG A 23 5.21 -26.02 2.78
N GLN A 24 5.92 -27.11 3.05
CA GLN A 24 7.23 -27.06 3.71
C GLN A 24 8.29 -26.27 2.92
N THR A 25 8.27 -26.36 1.60
CA THR A 25 9.18 -25.58 0.74
C THR A 25 8.84 -24.09 0.83
N LEU A 26 7.57 -23.73 0.68
CA LEU A 26 7.10 -22.34 0.79
C LEU A 26 7.36 -21.75 2.18
N GLU A 27 7.14 -22.51 3.25
CA GLU A 27 7.38 -22.05 4.62
C GLU A 27 8.85 -21.69 4.83
N ARG A 28 9.79 -22.53 4.35
CA ARG A 28 11.21 -22.24 4.46
C ARG A 28 11.62 -20.96 3.72
N GLU A 29 11.07 -20.72 2.54
CA GLU A 29 11.36 -19.50 1.77
C GLU A 29 10.72 -18.26 2.38
N LEU A 30 9.49 -18.37 2.86
CA LEU A 30 8.74 -17.26 3.41
C LEU A 30 9.26 -16.81 4.78
N ASP A 31 9.75 -17.75 5.60
CA ASP A 31 10.24 -17.45 6.95
C ASP A 31 11.70 -16.97 6.99
N GLN A 32 12.34 -16.85 5.81
CA GLN A 32 13.68 -16.28 5.73
C GLN A 32 13.66 -14.79 6.11
N PRO A 33 14.53 -14.36 7.06
CA PRO A 33 14.68 -12.95 7.38
C PRO A 33 15.30 -12.19 6.20
N VAL A 34 14.62 -11.14 5.75
CA VAL A 34 15.09 -10.25 4.68
C VAL A 34 15.70 -8.96 5.21
N GLY A 35 15.42 -8.60 6.46
CA GLY A 35 15.93 -7.42 7.13
C GLY A 35 15.53 -7.35 8.59
N ARG A 36 15.62 -6.16 9.18
CA ARG A 36 15.28 -5.92 10.59
C ARG A 36 14.51 -4.61 10.73
N ALA A 37 13.46 -4.62 11.54
CA ALA A 37 12.78 -3.41 12.01
C ALA A 37 13.48 -2.96 13.33
N GLU A 38 13.87 -1.70 13.39
CA GLU A 38 14.47 -1.09 14.60
C GLU A 38 13.40 -0.57 15.56
N VAL A 39 12.17 -0.45 15.09
CA VAL A 39 10.98 -0.06 15.87
C VAL A 39 9.79 -0.90 15.43
N PRO A 40 8.77 -1.06 16.29
CA PRO A 40 7.56 -1.76 15.88
C PRO A 40 6.87 -1.07 14.70
N LEU A 41 6.47 -1.84 13.66
CA LEU A 41 5.77 -1.33 12.49
C LEU A 41 4.25 -1.52 12.63
N ASP A 42 3.50 -0.43 12.53
CA ASP A 42 2.05 -0.42 12.76
C ASP A 42 1.28 -0.68 11.48
N GLY A 43 0.84 -1.95 11.30
CA GLY A 43 -0.03 -2.39 10.22
C GLY A 43 -1.46 -2.70 10.67
N ARG A 44 -1.88 -2.22 11.86
CA ARG A 44 -3.24 -2.44 12.36
C ARG A 44 -4.26 -1.75 11.47
N GLU A 45 -5.29 -2.49 11.08
CA GLU A 45 -6.27 -2.07 10.08
C GLU A 45 -6.93 -0.74 10.40
N ARG A 46 -7.31 -0.53 11.67
CA ARG A 46 -7.92 0.73 12.12
C ARG A 46 -6.97 1.91 11.89
N GLU A 47 -5.70 1.73 12.22
CA GLU A 47 -4.70 2.79 12.20
C GLU A 47 -4.36 3.19 10.76
N VAL A 48 -3.96 2.24 9.92
CA VAL A 48 -3.62 2.52 8.51
C VAL A 48 -4.78 3.08 7.69
N ARG A 49 -6.02 2.96 8.20
CA ARG A 49 -7.25 3.44 7.54
C ARG A 49 -7.80 4.75 8.13
N SER A 50 -7.11 5.36 9.09
CA SER A 50 -7.57 6.59 9.73
C SER A 50 -6.46 7.57 10.09
N ARG A 51 -5.21 7.17 10.05
CA ARG A 51 -4.05 8.03 10.32
C ARG A 51 -2.80 7.54 9.61
N GLU A 52 -1.78 8.40 9.58
CA GLU A 52 -0.43 8.06 9.18
C GLU A 52 0.16 6.98 10.10
N THR A 53 0.89 6.03 9.53
CA THR A 53 1.61 4.99 10.28
C THR A 53 3.01 4.80 9.71
N ASN A 54 3.95 4.44 10.57
CA ASN A 54 5.34 4.22 10.16
C ASN A 54 5.50 3.06 9.14
N LEU A 55 4.61 2.06 9.16
CA LEU A 55 4.56 1.06 8.09
C LEU A 55 4.09 1.69 6.77
N GLY A 56 3.07 2.55 6.82
CA GLY A 56 2.58 3.28 5.65
C GLY A 56 3.65 4.19 5.05
N ASP A 57 4.37 4.93 5.91
CA ASP A 57 5.48 5.80 5.51
C ASP A 57 6.60 5.00 4.84
N PHE A 58 7.02 3.90 5.48
CA PHE A 58 8.05 3.01 4.92
C PHE A 58 7.67 2.52 3.52
N VAL A 59 6.42 2.03 3.35
CA VAL A 59 5.96 1.53 2.05
C VAL A 59 5.94 2.63 1.00
N THR A 60 5.38 3.79 1.33
CA THR A 60 5.23 4.90 0.37
C THR A 60 6.57 5.57 0.05
N ASP A 61 7.50 5.65 1.00
CA ASP A 61 8.86 6.13 0.73
C ASP A 61 9.58 5.23 -0.27
N VAL A 62 9.51 3.91 -0.07
CA VAL A 62 10.10 2.93 -0.99
C VAL A 62 9.47 3.01 -2.38
N MET A 63 8.14 3.18 -2.47
CA MET A 63 7.45 3.38 -3.75
C MET A 63 7.95 4.63 -4.47
N ARG A 64 8.04 5.76 -3.74
CA ARG A 64 8.49 7.04 -4.27
C ARG A 64 9.93 6.97 -4.78
N GLU A 65 10.83 6.40 -3.98
CA GLU A 65 12.24 6.22 -4.32
C GLU A 65 12.41 5.31 -5.53
N ARG A 66 11.67 4.19 -5.59
CA ARG A 66 11.77 3.19 -6.67
C ARG A 66 11.46 3.77 -8.04
N LEU A 67 10.48 4.66 -8.13
CA LEU A 67 10.05 5.28 -9.38
C LEU A 67 10.59 6.70 -9.60
N GLY A 68 11.37 7.24 -8.66
CA GLY A 68 11.90 8.62 -8.74
C GLY A 68 10.79 9.67 -8.78
N ALA A 69 9.66 9.41 -8.12
CA ALA A 69 8.48 10.27 -8.16
C ALA A 69 8.60 11.49 -7.24
N ASP A 70 7.80 12.54 -7.50
CA ASP A 70 7.66 13.67 -6.58
C ASP A 70 7.01 13.23 -5.26
N LEU A 71 6.00 12.35 -5.37
CA LEU A 71 5.26 11.83 -4.23
C LEU A 71 4.76 10.39 -4.49
N ALA A 72 4.35 9.70 -3.44
CA ALA A 72 3.70 8.40 -3.52
C ALA A 72 2.42 8.37 -2.69
N LEU A 73 1.44 7.60 -3.16
CA LEU A 73 0.14 7.41 -2.51
C LEU A 73 -0.19 5.92 -2.44
N LEU A 74 -0.57 5.46 -1.25
CA LEU A 74 -1.03 4.09 -1.02
C LEU A 74 -2.32 4.12 -0.21
N ASN A 75 -3.38 3.49 -0.69
CA ASN A 75 -4.61 3.38 0.09
C ASN A 75 -4.42 2.43 1.28
N GLY A 76 -4.93 2.80 2.44
CA GLY A 76 -4.87 2.00 3.67
C GLY A 76 -5.50 0.62 3.50
N GLY A 77 -6.43 0.48 2.54
CA GLY A 77 -7.01 -0.80 2.15
C GLY A 77 -6.03 -1.77 1.50
N ALA A 78 -4.91 -1.31 0.97
CA ALA A 78 -3.85 -2.16 0.43
C ALA A 78 -3.03 -2.84 1.54
N ILE A 79 -2.97 -2.24 2.73
CA ILE A 79 -2.25 -2.79 3.88
C ILE A 79 -3.18 -3.73 4.65
N ARG A 80 -2.71 -4.97 4.87
CA ARG A 80 -3.43 -6.06 5.52
C ARG A 80 -2.63 -6.61 6.71
N GLY A 81 -3.03 -7.76 7.24
CA GLY A 81 -2.34 -8.39 8.37
C GLY A 81 -2.85 -7.94 9.72
N ASN A 82 -3.40 -6.73 9.85
CA ASN A 82 -4.05 -6.18 11.05
C ASN A 82 -3.25 -6.43 12.34
N ARG A 83 -1.96 -6.14 12.32
CA ARG A 83 -1.07 -6.38 13.46
C ARG A 83 0.02 -5.32 13.59
N LEU A 84 0.57 -5.22 14.78
CA LEU A 84 1.84 -4.57 15.04
C LEU A 84 2.94 -5.60 14.80
N LEU A 85 3.85 -5.36 13.85
CA LEU A 85 5.07 -6.14 13.71
C LEU A 85 6.06 -5.63 14.76
N PRO A 86 6.53 -6.48 15.70
CA PRO A 86 7.46 -6.04 16.73
C PRO A 86 8.82 -5.68 16.12
N GLU A 87 9.63 -4.94 16.87
CA GLU A 87 11.05 -4.79 16.59
C GLU A 87 11.70 -6.16 16.42
N GLY A 88 12.60 -6.30 15.43
CA GLY A 88 13.28 -7.56 15.18
C GLY A 88 13.35 -7.92 13.69
N PRO A 89 13.65 -9.19 13.38
CA PRO A 89 13.75 -9.64 12.00
C PRO A 89 12.42 -9.48 11.26
N ILE A 90 12.51 -9.02 10.01
CA ILE A 90 11.41 -8.97 9.05
C ILE A 90 11.58 -10.13 8.09
N THR A 91 10.54 -10.94 7.88
CA THR A 91 10.54 -12.06 6.95
C THR A 91 9.85 -11.71 5.63
N ARG A 92 10.07 -12.52 4.59
CA ARG A 92 9.30 -12.42 3.35
C ARG A 92 7.79 -12.61 3.60
N ARG A 93 7.45 -13.47 4.56
CA ARG A 93 6.06 -13.71 4.99
C ARG A 93 5.43 -12.43 5.53
N ASP A 94 6.14 -11.69 6.37
CA ASP A 94 5.62 -10.45 6.97
C ASP A 94 5.22 -9.43 5.90
N LEU A 95 6.11 -9.19 4.92
CA LEU A 95 5.83 -8.24 3.85
C LEU A 95 4.68 -8.70 2.95
N ARG A 96 4.60 -10.00 2.62
CA ARG A 96 3.50 -10.56 1.83
C ARG A 96 2.17 -10.57 2.59
N GLN A 97 2.19 -10.71 3.92
CA GLN A 97 0.98 -10.59 4.74
C GLN A 97 0.48 -9.14 4.84
N PHE A 98 1.39 -8.17 4.90
CA PHE A 98 1.01 -6.76 4.88
C PHE A 98 0.50 -6.30 3.51
N LEU A 99 1.02 -6.86 2.42
CA LEU A 99 0.68 -6.48 1.05
C LEU A 99 0.33 -7.72 0.20
N PRO A 100 -0.80 -8.38 0.47
CA PRO A 100 -1.14 -9.67 -0.15
C PRO A 100 -1.63 -9.56 -1.60
N PHE A 101 -1.95 -8.35 -2.06
CA PHE A 101 -2.44 -8.13 -3.41
C PHE A 101 -1.26 -8.03 -4.38
N GLY A 102 -1.29 -8.71 -5.49
CA GLY A 102 -0.25 -8.64 -6.52
C GLY A 102 -0.19 -7.29 -7.26
N ASN A 103 -0.32 -6.18 -6.53
CA ASN A 103 -0.27 -4.83 -7.09
C ASN A 103 1.10 -4.55 -7.70
N VAL A 104 1.09 -3.87 -8.83
CA VAL A 104 2.28 -3.31 -9.45
C VAL A 104 2.29 -1.78 -9.30
N LEU A 105 3.47 -1.22 -9.22
CA LEU A 105 3.64 0.24 -9.14
C LEU A 105 3.53 0.85 -10.53
N VAL A 106 2.78 1.92 -10.63
CA VAL A 106 2.69 2.76 -11.82
C VAL A 106 3.17 4.17 -11.50
N LEU A 107 3.75 4.85 -12.47
CA LEU A 107 4.09 6.25 -12.39
C LEU A 107 3.13 7.04 -13.28
N VAL A 108 2.44 7.99 -12.68
CA VAL A 108 1.53 8.87 -13.40
C VAL A 108 1.91 10.32 -13.20
N GLU A 109 1.54 11.17 -14.15
CA GLU A 109 1.63 12.62 -14.03
C GLU A 109 0.22 13.20 -13.85
N VAL A 110 0.02 13.95 -12.78
CA VAL A 110 -1.28 14.54 -12.43
C VAL A 110 -1.13 16.02 -12.07
N ARG A 111 -2.15 16.82 -12.31
CA ARG A 111 -2.19 18.21 -11.84
C ARG A 111 -2.45 18.28 -10.34
N GLY A 112 -1.93 19.31 -9.67
CA GLY A 112 -2.13 19.52 -8.25
C GLY A 112 -3.61 19.61 -7.86
N ALA A 113 -4.47 20.12 -8.73
CA ALA A 113 -5.92 20.11 -8.50
C ALA A 113 -6.46 18.67 -8.32
N ALA A 114 -6.00 17.70 -9.10
CA ALA A 114 -6.39 16.29 -8.94
C ALA A 114 -5.85 15.67 -7.64
N LEU A 115 -4.65 16.10 -7.19
CA LEU A 115 -4.12 15.71 -5.87
C LEU A 115 -4.99 16.25 -4.74
N GLY A 116 -5.44 17.51 -4.81
CA GLY A 116 -6.38 18.07 -3.84
C GLY A 116 -7.66 17.23 -3.72
N LEU A 117 -8.25 16.84 -4.86
CA LEU A 117 -9.42 15.95 -4.89
C LEU A 117 -9.11 14.56 -4.32
N ALA A 118 -7.93 14.03 -4.56
CA ALA A 118 -7.51 12.76 -4.00
C ALA A 118 -7.38 12.81 -2.47
N LEU A 119 -6.83 13.88 -1.92
CA LEU A 119 -6.73 14.08 -0.47
C LEU A 119 -8.10 14.26 0.19
N GLU A 120 -9.02 15.02 -0.44
CA GLU A 120 -10.41 15.10 0.01
C GLU A 120 -11.10 13.73 0.01
N ARG A 121 -10.88 12.91 -1.03
CA ARG A 121 -11.37 11.53 -1.07
C ARG A 121 -10.81 10.70 0.09
N ALA A 122 -9.50 10.82 0.39
CA ALA A 122 -8.84 10.09 1.46
C ALA A 122 -9.51 10.30 2.82
N VAL A 123 -9.88 11.54 3.14
CA VAL A 123 -10.44 11.93 4.44
C VAL A 123 -11.96 11.99 4.47
N SER A 124 -12.62 11.63 3.36
CA SER A 124 -14.09 11.79 3.22
C SER A 124 -14.90 10.99 4.24
N ALA A 125 -14.41 9.82 4.65
CA ALA A 125 -15.10 8.94 5.61
C ALA A 125 -14.72 9.21 7.07
N TYR A 126 -13.64 9.97 7.33
CA TYR A 126 -13.16 10.22 8.69
C TYR A 126 -14.30 10.77 9.59
N PRO A 127 -14.43 10.33 10.88
CA PRO A 127 -13.49 9.51 11.65
C PRO A 127 -13.63 7.98 11.46
N ARG A 128 -14.52 7.51 10.59
CA ARG A 128 -14.65 6.08 10.32
C ARG A 128 -13.45 5.58 9.54
N PRO A 129 -12.78 4.50 10.00
CA PRO A 129 -11.70 3.87 9.24
C PRO A 129 -12.19 3.47 7.84
N ALA A 130 -11.44 3.82 6.80
CA ALA A 130 -11.81 3.53 5.42
C ALA A 130 -10.61 3.07 4.61
N GLY A 131 -10.81 2.08 3.74
CA GLY A 131 -9.76 1.60 2.84
C GLY A 131 -9.19 2.70 1.95
N ALA A 132 -10.00 3.70 1.64
CA ALA A 132 -9.59 4.86 0.85
C ALA A 132 -8.63 5.83 1.56
N PHE A 133 -8.50 5.79 2.90
CA PHE A 133 -7.54 6.65 3.59
C PHE A 133 -6.14 6.43 3.02
N LEU A 134 -5.41 7.53 2.75
CA LEU A 134 -4.08 7.44 2.12
C LEU A 134 -2.96 7.48 3.14
N GLN A 135 -2.00 6.59 2.95
CA GLN A 135 -0.63 6.71 3.42
C GLN A 135 0.16 7.40 2.31
N VAL A 136 1.03 8.36 2.65
CA VAL A 136 1.61 9.26 1.66
C VAL A 136 3.11 9.46 1.87
N SER A 137 3.84 9.75 0.80
CA SER A 137 5.24 10.17 0.85
C SER A 137 5.48 11.35 -0.09
N GLY A 138 6.39 12.25 0.30
CA GLY A 138 6.76 13.45 -0.48
C GLY A 138 5.75 14.58 -0.38
N LEU A 139 4.66 14.42 0.38
CA LEU A 139 3.70 15.48 0.69
C LEU A 139 3.31 15.45 2.16
N HIS A 140 2.86 16.61 2.66
CA HIS A 140 2.19 16.75 3.97
C HIS A 140 0.88 17.49 3.77
N PHE A 141 -0.15 17.08 4.51
CA PHE A 141 -1.42 17.81 4.51
C PHE A 141 -2.07 17.80 5.89
N ARG A 142 -2.88 18.81 6.13
CA ARG A 142 -3.75 18.92 7.30
C ARG A 142 -5.19 18.91 6.85
N PHE A 143 -6.06 18.33 7.65
CA PHE A 143 -7.50 18.37 7.40
C PHE A 143 -8.28 18.62 8.69
N ASP A 144 -9.47 19.18 8.55
CA ASP A 144 -10.41 19.46 9.63
C ASP A 144 -11.61 18.51 9.50
N PRO A 145 -11.74 17.52 10.41
CA PRO A 145 -12.82 16.54 10.35
C PRO A 145 -14.21 17.12 10.66
N SER A 146 -14.27 18.35 11.22
CA SER A 146 -15.56 19.02 11.50
C SER A 146 -16.21 19.58 10.24
N ARG A 147 -15.45 19.76 9.16
CA ARG A 147 -15.96 20.26 7.88
C ARG A 147 -16.66 19.19 7.07
N SER A 148 -17.48 19.61 6.13
CA SER A 148 -18.14 18.71 5.18
C SER A 148 -17.13 17.93 4.32
N PRO A 149 -17.41 16.66 3.98
CA PRO A 149 -16.58 15.95 3.00
C PRO A 149 -16.47 16.75 1.69
N GLY A 150 -15.27 16.88 1.18
CA GLY A 150 -14.94 17.71 0.01
C GLY A 150 -14.39 19.11 0.35
N GLU A 151 -14.42 19.52 1.65
CA GLU A 151 -13.91 20.80 2.14
C GLU A 151 -12.99 20.62 3.36
N ARG A 152 -12.55 19.39 3.63
CA ARG A 152 -11.80 19.04 4.84
C ARG A 152 -10.32 19.39 4.77
N VAL A 153 -9.73 19.30 3.59
CA VAL A 153 -8.29 19.53 3.41
C VAL A 153 -8.01 21.03 3.53
N LEU A 154 -7.08 21.38 4.42
CA LEU A 154 -6.73 22.80 4.73
C LEU A 154 -5.46 23.20 3.98
N ASP A 155 -4.35 22.55 4.32
CA ASP A 155 -3.03 22.89 3.83
C ASP A 155 -2.39 21.64 3.21
N VAL A 156 -1.80 21.82 2.04
CA VAL A 156 -1.04 20.76 1.38
C VAL A 156 0.31 21.34 0.96
N THR A 157 1.38 20.63 1.31
CA THR A 157 2.72 20.95 0.82
C THR A 157 3.33 19.72 0.13
N VAL A 158 4.04 19.95 -0.97
CA VAL A 158 4.83 18.96 -1.69
C VAL A 158 6.29 19.38 -1.63
N ARG A 159 7.14 18.52 -1.04
CA ARG A 159 8.56 18.85 -0.82
C ARG A 159 8.76 20.21 -0.14
N GLY A 160 7.94 20.51 0.87
CA GLY A 160 8.01 21.74 1.67
C GLY A 160 7.47 23.01 0.98
N ARG A 161 6.88 22.91 -0.23
CA ARG A 161 6.26 24.04 -0.93
C ARG A 161 4.75 23.83 -1.01
N PRO A 162 3.95 24.90 -0.93
CA PRO A 162 2.51 24.80 -1.11
C PRO A 162 2.16 24.08 -2.42
N LEU A 163 1.13 23.24 -2.38
CA LEU A 163 0.60 22.59 -3.58
C LEU A 163 0.10 23.63 -4.57
N ASP A 164 0.67 23.62 -5.78
CA ASP A 164 0.19 24.44 -6.89
C ASP A 164 -0.83 23.62 -7.70
N PRO A 165 -2.12 24.02 -7.72
CA PRO A 165 -3.16 23.28 -8.43
C PRO A 165 -2.90 23.14 -9.95
N ALA A 166 -2.19 24.07 -10.57
CA ALA A 166 -1.91 24.08 -12.00
C ALA A 166 -0.66 23.28 -12.39
N ARG A 167 0.26 23.07 -11.42
CA ARG A 167 1.50 22.33 -11.65
C ARG A 167 1.23 20.83 -11.82
N ALA A 168 2.00 20.20 -12.72
CA ALA A 168 2.05 18.75 -12.83
C ALA A 168 3.05 18.15 -11.81
N TYR A 169 2.66 17.03 -11.22
CA TYR A 169 3.46 16.26 -10.27
C TYR A 169 3.50 14.80 -10.70
N THR A 170 4.65 14.17 -10.55
CA THR A 170 4.79 12.72 -10.74
C THR A 170 4.41 11.98 -9.47
N VAL A 171 3.57 10.96 -9.62
CA VAL A 171 2.99 10.19 -8.50
C VAL A 171 3.21 8.71 -8.71
N ALA A 172 3.87 8.07 -7.74
CA ALA A 172 3.94 6.63 -7.64
C ALA A 172 2.70 6.10 -6.91
N LEU A 173 1.96 5.17 -7.51
CA LEU A 173 0.79 4.55 -6.89
C LEU A 173 0.61 3.11 -7.36
N PRO A 174 -0.16 2.28 -6.62
CA PRO A 174 -0.57 0.98 -7.10
C PRO A 174 -1.47 1.10 -8.34
N ASP A 175 -1.36 0.16 -9.26
CA ASP A 175 -2.21 0.04 -10.44
C ASP A 175 -3.71 0.04 -10.11
N PHE A 176 -4.10 -0.46 -8.94
CA PHE A 176 -5.46 -0.40 -8.41
C PHE A 176 -5.97 1.04 -8.29
N LEU A 177 -5.17 1.96 -7.69
CA LEU A 177 -5.54 3.37 -7.56
C LEU A 177 -5.53 4.09 -8.93
N ALA A 178 -4.55 3.76 -9.78
CA ALA A 178 -4.47 4.35 -11.12
C ALA A 178 -5.71 4.05 -11.97
N ARG A 179 -6.34 2.90 -11.75
CA ARG A 179 -7.62 2.54 -12.41
C ARG A 179 -8.88 3.09 -11.70
N GLY A 180 -8.71 3.94 -10.70
CA GLY A 180 -9.83 4.56 -9.97
C GLY A 180 -10.36 3.74 -8.80
N GLY A 181 -9.63 2.71 -8.36
CA GLY A 181 -9.99 1.91 -7.17
C GLY A 181 -10.22 2.79 -5.94
N ASP A 182 -11.05 2.34 -5.00
CA ASP A 182 -11.44 3.07 -3.79
C ASP A 182 -12.04 4.47 -4.05
N GLY A 183 -12.52 4.74 -5.27
CA GLY A 183 -13.12 6.01 -5.66
C GLY A 183 -12.12 7.10 -6.10
N TYR A 184 -10.89 6.71 -6.44
CA TYR A 184 -9.85 7.61 -6.97
C TYR A 184 -9.97 7.84 -8.48
N ALA A 185 -11.18 8.11 -8.96
CA ALA A 185 -11.48 8.30 -10.39
C ALA A 185 -10.64 9.38 -11.07
N MET A 186 -10.15 10.39 -10.30
CA MET A 186 -9.30 11.47 -10.80
C MET A 186 -7.98 10.98 -11.39
N PHE A 187 -7.52 9.79 -11.05
CA PHE A 187 -6.30 9.21 -11.63
C PHE A 187 -6.53 8.52 -12.98
N GLY A 188 -7.79 8.18 -13.32
CA GLY A 188 -8.11 7.52 -14.60
C GLY A 188 -7.81 8.35 -15.84
N ALA A 189 -7.76 9.68 -15.72
CA ALA A 189 -7.38 10.61 -16.79
C ALA A 189 -5.91 11.07 -16.72
N ALA A 190 -5.12 10.52 -15.79
CA ALA A 190 -3.72 10.90 -15.62
C ALA A 190 -2.86 10.40 -16.79
N ARG A 191 -1.83 11.18 -17.14
CA ARG A 191 -0.82 10.73 -18.10
C ARG A 191 0.04 9.64 -17.45
N VAL A 192 0.00 8.45 -18.03
CA VAL A 192 0.80 7.31 -17.52
C VAL A 192 2.23 7.42 -18.08
N LEU A 193 3.20 7.46 -17.17
CA LEU A 193 4.63 7.50 -17.49
C LEU A 193 5.27 6.11 -17.43
N VAL A 194 4.90 5.30 -16.43
CA VAL A 194 5.27 3.88 -16.32
C VAL A 194 3.96 3.08 -16.17
N PRO A 195 3.54 2.37 -17.21
CA PRO A 195 2.31 1.59 -17.18
C PRO A 195 2.49 0.27 -16.42
N ALA A 196 1.38 -0.30 -15.92
CA ALA A 196 1.38 -1.53 -15.12
C ALA A 196 2.17 -2.71 -15.71
N PRO A 197 2.12 -3.01 -17.02
CA PRO A 197 2.92 -4.11 -17.59
C PRO A 197 4.44 -3.94 -17.47
N HIS A 198 4.91 -2.71 -17.24
CA HIS A 198 6.33 -2.38 -17.05
C HIS A 198 6.67 -1.91 -15.64
N GLY A 199 5.66 -1.84 -14.78
CA GLY A 199 5.83 -1.46 -13.38
C GLY A 199 6.43 -2.59 -12.54
N PRO A 200 7.26 -2.28 -11.56
CA PRO A 200 7.74 -3.28 -10.62
C PRO A 200 6.62 -3.73 -9.68
N GLY A 201 6.66 -4.98 -9.23
CA GLY A 201 5.76 -5.47 -8.18
C GLY A 201 5.97 -4.71 -6.87
N LEU A 202 4.88 -4.38 -6.17
CA LEU A 202 4.96 -3.61 -4.93
C LEU A 202 5.72 -4.38 -3.84
N VAL A 203 5.39 -5.65 -3.64
CA VAL A 203 6.05 -6.50 -2.61
C VAL A 203 7.52 -6.72 -2.96
N GLU A 204 7.81 -7.01 -4.22
CA GLU A 204 9.18 -7.21 -4.71
C GLU A 204 10.03 -5.95 -4.51
N THR A 205 9.43 -4.77 -4.74
CA THR A 205 10.10 -3.48 -4.48
C THR A 205 10.46 -3.29 -3.01
N LEU A 206 9.59 -3.70 -2.10
CA LEU A 206 9.87 -3.64 -0.66
C LEU A 206 10.93 -4.66 -0.24
N LEU A 207 10.85 -5.88 -0.76
CA LEU A 207 11.87 -6.91 -0.51
C LEU A 207 13.26 -6.39 -0.92
N ASP A 208 13.39 -5.88 -2.14
CA ASP A 208 14.62 -5.26 -2.65
C ASP A 208 15.12 -4.12 -1.75
N ALA A 209 14.21 -3.28 -1.25
CA ALA A 209 14.57 -2.13 -0.42
C ALA A 209 15.05 -2.56 0.97
N VAL A 210 14.42 -3.56 1.57
CA VAL A 210 14.82 -4.10 2.88
C VAL A 210 16.15 -4.84 2.78
N GLU A 211 16.35 -5.64 1.74
CA GLU A 211 17.60 -6.37 1.50
C GLU A 211 18.80 -5.42 1.27
N ARG A 212 18.62 -4.32 0.52
CA ARG A 212 19.66 -3.30 0.30
C ARG A 212 20.05 -2.54 1.57
N ARG A 213 19.11 -2.31 2.50
CA ARG A 213 19.40 -1.61 3.77
C ARG A 213 20.06 -2.53 4.81
N ARG A 214 20.18 -3.83 4.52
CA ARG A 214 20.87 -4.82 5.36
C ARG A 214 22.39 -4.85 5.12
N SER A 215 22.83 -4.44 3.93
CA SER A 215 24.25 -4.35 3.52
C SER A 215 24.87 -3.01 3.90
#